data_7581341b2fa3219320d245842dedf201
#
_entry.id   7581341b2fa3219320d245842dedf201
#
_cell.length_a   1.000
_cell.length_b   1.000
_cell.length_c   1.000
_cell.angle_alpha   90.00
_cell.angle_beta   90.00
_cell.angle_gamma   90.00
#
_symmetry.space_group_name_H-M   'P 1'
#
loop_
_entity.id
_entity.type
_entity.pdbx_description
1 polymer ?
#
loop_
_entity_poly.entity_id
_entity_poly.type
_entity_poly.pdbx_seq_one_letter_code
_entity_poly.pdbx_strand_id
1 'polypeptide(L)'
;MTDIEDEAQPLVHEITEDETKGPQTLADQLRLRRSEIADTHDVLLPLTGYEEYGVQVKHRLMDRTEVEKIGRRIMNETRDRGERNMRILIDVIINSTRGFYLRDDETDQVNEIRDDRHEGAHVMTWGMFANYLGWNPNGDEDNSRMALYWVFGGNEFMVGQYGILLNRWMSNTGLKVDEEFLGEALA
;
A
#
# COMPACT_ATOMS: atom_id res chain seq x y z
N MET A 1 45.67 -69.55 -9.95
CA MET A 1 44.73 -69.31 -8.85
C MET A 1 44.99 -67.92 -8.37
N THR A 2 44.24 -67.00 -8.87
CA THR A 2 44.26 -65.60 -8.46
C THR A 2 42.83 -65.10 -8.59
N ASP A 3 42.20 -65.01 -7.41
CA ASP A 3 40.81 -64.52 -7.27
C ASP A 3 40.87 -63.02 -7.49
N ILE A 4 40.04 -62.53 -8.44
CA ILE A 4 39.78 -61.14 -8.67
C ILE A 4 38.45 -60.86 -8.00
N GLU A 5 38.47 -60.25 -6.85
CA GLU A 5 37.27 -59.68 -6.21
C GLU A 5 36.88 -58.38 -6.92
N ASP A 6 35.75 -58.44 -7.59
CA ASP A 6 35.12 -57.34 -8.29
C ASP A 6 34.28 -56.55 -7.25
N GLU A 7 34.87 -55.47 -6.69
CA GLU A 7 34.15 -54.56 -5.81
C GLU A 7 33.27 -53.65 -6.62
N ALA A 8 32.00 -54.02 -6.73
CA ALA A 8 30.96 -53.14 -7.27
C ALA A 8 30.70 -51.98 -6.29
N GLN A 9 31.18 -50.79 -6.62
CA GLN A 9 30.82 -49.56 -5.94
C GLN A 9 29.35 -49.20 -6.21
N PRO A 10 28.52 -48.90 -5.19
CA PRO A 10 27.19 -48.40 -5.43
C PRO A 10 27.25 -46.96 -5.92
N LEU A 11 26.72 -46.75 -7.13
CA LEU A 11 26.41 -45.44 -7.65
C LEU A 11 25.38 -44.74 -6.75
N VAL A 12 25.87 -43.91 -5.85
CA VAL A 12 25.03 -42.96 -5.13
C VAL A 12 24.61 -41.89 -6.13
N HIS A 13 23.40 -41.99 -6.62
CA HIS A 13 22.74 -40.91 -7.27
C HIS A 13 22.46 -39.82 -6.23
N GLU A 14 23.28 -38.80 -6.19
CA GLU A 14 22.92 -37.52 -5.59
C GLU A 14 21.71 -36.98 -6.36
N ILE A 15 20.54 -37.18 -5.78
CA ILE A 15 19.32 -36.46 -6.18
C ILE A 15 19.52 -35.03 -5.70
N THR A 16 20.00 -34.18 -6.58
CA THR A 16 19.93 -32.74 -6.40
C THR A 16 18.43 -32.37 -6.46
N GLU A 17 17.84 -32.25 -5.28
CA GLU A 17 16.51 -31.67 -5.10
C GLU A 17 16.58 -30.18 -5.48
N ASP A 18 16.48 -29.88 -6.76
CA ASP A 18 16.15 -28.55 -7.26
C ASP A 18 14.64 -28.36 -7.12
N GLU A 19 14.22 -28.20 -5.88
CA GLU A 19 12.82 -27.90 -5.54
C GLU A 19 12.53 -26.42 -5.77
N THR A 20 12.43 -26.00 -7.01
CA THR A 20 11.56 -24.89 -7.40
C THR A 20 10.11 -25.34 -7.24
N LYS A 21 9.62 -25.35 -6.00
CA LYS A 21 8.20 -25.62 -5.70
C LYS A 21 7.35 -24.50 -6.29
N GLY A 22 6.94 -24.66 -7.55
CA GLY A 22 5.81 -23.92 -8.08
C GLY A 22 4.55 -24.17 -7.22
N PRO A 23 3.50 -23.34 -7.34
CA PRO A 23 2.29 -23.46 -6.54
C PRO A 23 1.71 -24.87 -6.64
N GLN A 24 1.71 -25.62 -5.53
CA GLN A 24 1.40 -27.06 -5.52
C GLN A 24 -0.10 -27.35 -5.59
N THR A 25 -0.95 -26.39 -5.25
CA THR A 25 -2.41 -26.55 -5.27
C THR A 25 -3.11 -25.50 -6.13
N LEU A 26 -4.33 -25.80 -6.59
CA LEU A 26 -5.18 -24.82 -7.27
C LEU A 26 -5.40 -23.58 -6.39
N ALA A 27 -5.55 -23.76 -5.08
CA ALA A 27 -5.71 -22.66 -4.14
C ALA A 27 -4.48 -21.74 -4.11
N ASP A 28 -3.28 -22.31 -4.20
CA ASP A 28 -2.04 -21.52 -4.24
C ASP A 28 -1.89 -20.77 -5.57
N GLN A 29 -2.25 -21.41 -6.67
CA GLN A 29 -2.28 -20.76 -7.98
C GLN A 29 -3.27 -19.59 -8.02
N LEU A 30 -4.46 -19.75 -7.43
CA LEU A 30 -5.45 -18.69 -7.37
C LEU A 30 -5.02 -17.55 -6.43
N ARG A 31 -4.33 -17.86 -5.33
CA ARG A 31 -3.74 -16.84 -4.43
C ARG A 31 -2.65 -16.04 -5.14
N LEU A 32 -1.75 -16.74 -5.85
CA LEU A 32 -0.70 -16.10 -6.64
C LEU A 32 -1.31 -15.19 -7.70
N ARG A 33 -2.29 -15.69 -8.46
CA ARG A 33 -2.99 -14.90 -9.48
C ARG A 33 -3.72 -13.70 -8.90
N ARG A 34 -4.35 -13.85 -7.73
CA ARG A 34 -4.96 -12.73 -7.01
C ARG A 34 -3.92 -11.68 -6.60
N SER A 35 -2.75 -12.11 -6.13
CA SER A 35 -1.66 -11.20 -5.80
C SER A 35 -1.18 -10.44 -7.03
N GLU A 36 -0.94 -11.14 -8.14
CA GLU A 36 -0.55 -10.51 -9.41
C GLU A 36 -1.58 -9.48 -9.89
N ILE A 37 -2.88 -9.81 -9.83
CA ILE A 37 -3.96 -8.88 -10.20
C ILE A 37 -3.97 -7.68 -9.27
N ALA A 38 -3.77 -7.87 -7.96
CA ALA A 38 -3.71 -6.79 -6.99
C ALA A 38 -2.52 -5.86 -7.26
N ASP A 39 -1.34 -6.44 -7.54
CA ASP A 39 -0.12 -5.68 -7.82
C ASP A 39 -0.18 -4.88 -9.12
N THR A 40 -0.91 -5.39 -10.14
CA THR A 40 -1.10 -4.67 -11.41
C THR A 40 -2.02 -3.45 -11.29
N HIS A 41 -2.76 -3.32 -10.19
CA HIS A 41 -3.68 -2.22 -9.93
C HIS A 41 -3.18 -1.26 -8.84
N ASP A 42 -1.92 -1.40 -8.43
CA ASP A 42 -1.29 -0.44 -7.53
C ASP A 42 -0.72 0.75 -8.32
N VAL A 43 -0.71 1.93 -7.72
CA VAL A 43 -0.10 3.13 -8.28
C VAL A 43 0.81 3.80 -7.27
N LEU A 44 1.89 4.39 -7.76
CA LEU A 44 2.73 5.32 -7.01
C LEU A 44 2.30 6.74 -7.36
N LEU A 45 1.82 7.48 -6.37
CA LEU A 45 1.44 8.88 -6.50
C LEU A 45 2.43 9.75 -5.73
N PRO A 46 2.88 10.88 -6.31
CA PRO A 46 3.72 11.81 -5.59
C PRO A 46 2.98 12.35 -4.37
N LEU A 47 3.64 12.40 -3.23
CA LEU A 47 3.06 12.94 -2.00
C LEU A 47 3.05 14.47 -2.11
N THR A 48 1.85 15.05 -2.14
CA THR A 48 1.64 16.49 -2.28
C THR A 48 2.37 17.27 -1.19
N GLY A 49 3.22 18.21 -1.59
CA GLY A 49 4.07 19.02 -0.71
C GLY A 49 5.44 18.39 -0.41
N TYR A 50 5.73 17.21 -0.96
CA TYR A 50 7.00 16.51 -0.84
C TYR A 50 7.56 16.07 -2.19
N GLU A 51 7.06 16.67 -3.28
CA GLU A 51 7.43 16.32 -4.65
C GLU A 51 8.93 16.54 -4.89
N GLU A 52 9.49 17.62 -4.36
CA GLU A 52 10.91 17.97 -4.48
C GLU A 52 11.86 16.96 -3.80
N TYR A 53 11.33 16.17 -2.87
CA TYR A 53 12.08 15.11 -2.18
C TYR A 53 11.86 13.74 -2.81
N GLY A 54 11.11 13.64 -3.90
CA GLY A 54 10.81 12.39 -4.59
C GLY A 54 9.94 11.42 -3.78
N VAL A 55 9.25 11.90 -2.72
CA VAL A 55 8.41 11.03 -1.89
C VAL A 55 7.14 10.64 -2.63
N GLN A 56 6.87 9.34 -2.69
CA GLN A 56 5.70 8.76 -3.32
C GLN A 56 4.97 7.84 -2.35
N VAL A 57 3.66 7.72 -2.52
CA VAL A 57 2.85 6.77 -1.76
C VAL A 57 2.27 5.74 -2.71
N LYS A 58 2.44 4.48 -2.37
CA LYS A 58 1.84 3.37 -3.11
C LYS A 58 0.41 3.17 -2.64
N HIS A 59 -0.53 3.23 -3.56
CA HIS A 59 -1.95 2.99 -3.31
C HIS A 59 -2.45 1.78 -4.09
N ARG A 60 -3.29 0.98 -3.44
CA ARG A 60 -4.07 -0.06 -4.12
C ARG A 60 -5.39 0.49 -4.62
N LEU A 61 -5.90 -0.14 -5.66
CA LEU A 61 -7.27 0.07 -6.07
C LEU A 61 -8.23 -0.45 -4.98
N MET A 62 -9.15 0.40 -4.53
CA MET A 62 -10.26 -0.02 -3.64
C MET A 62 -11.49 -0.35 -4.46
N ASP A 63 -12.21 -1.39 -4.10
CA ASP A 63 -13.48 -1.68 -4.74
C ASP A 63 -14.61 -0.74 -4.24
N ARG A 64 -15.67 -0.61 -5.05
CA ARG A 64 -16.81 0.23 -4.73
C ARG A 64 -17.43 -0.12 -3.38
N THR A 65 -17.50 -1.40 -3.05
CA THR A 65 -18.12 -1.89 -1.80
C THR A 65 -17.29 -1.44 -0.58
N GLU A 66 -15.97 -1.40 -0.70
CA GLU A 66 -15.09 -0.90 0.36
C GLU A 66 -15.32 0.59 0.60
N VAL A 67 -15.37 1.39 -0.46
CA VAL A 67 -15.64 2.84 -0.38
C VAL A 67 -17.03 3.12 0.20
N GLU A 68 -18.07 2.39 -0.25
CA GLU A 68 -19.42 2.51 0.30
C GLU A 68 -19.50 2.13 1.79
N LYS A 69 -18.72 1.13 2.25
CA LYS A 69 -18.64 0.78 3.69
C LYS A 69 -18.05 1.92 4.51
N ILE A 70 -16.98 2.55 4.01
CA ILE A 70 -16.41 3.75 4.64
C ILE A 70 -17.47 4.85 4.73
N GLY A 71 -18.12 5.16 3.62
CA GLY A 71 -19.16 6.17 3.56
C GLY A 71 -20.29 5.93 4.57
N ARG A 72 -20.85 4.72 4.61
CA ARG A 72 -21.94 4.36 5.55
C ARG A 72 -21.50 4.50 7.02
N ARG A 73 -20.28 4.11 7.35
CA ARG A 73 -19.74 4.27 8.71
C ARG A 73 -19.71 5.74 9.10
N ILE A 74 -19.11 6.58 8.27
CA ILE A 74 -18.91 8.00 8.55
C ILE A 74 -20.23 8.77 8.55
N MET A 75 -21.21 8.37 7.72
CA MET A 75 -22.56 8.97 7.76
C MET A 75 -23.23 8.86 9.13
N ASN A 76 -22.88 7.85 9.92
CA ASN A 76 -23.38 7.67 11.28
C ASN A 76 -22.61 8.47 12.33
N GLU A 77 -21.38 8.91 12.00
CA GLU A 77 -20.48 9.61 12.94
C GLU A 77 -20.70 11.13 12.95
N THR A 78 -21.00 11.73 11.80
CA THR A 78 -21.20 13.18 11.69
C THR A 78 -22.34 13.57 10.77
N ARG A 79 -23.06 14.64 11.15
CA ARG A 79 -24.17 15.22 10.36
C ARG A 79 -23.69 16.33 9.42
N ASP A 80 -22.56 16.93 9.70
CA ASP A 80 -21.97 17.95 8.84
C ASP A 80 -21.48 17.32 7.53
N ARG A 81 -21.90 17.91 6.39
CA ARG A 81 -21.61 17.35 5.07
C ARG A 81 -20.16 17.54 4.69
N GLY A 82 -19.58 18.71 4.96
CA GLY A 82 -18.18 19.01 4.64
C GLY A 82 -17.22 18.14 5.43
N GLU A 83 -17.47 18.05 6.76
CA GLU A 83 -16.69 17.17 7.63
C GLU A 83 -16.82 15.70 7.22
N ARG A 84 -18.01 15.26 6.84
CA ARG A 84 -18.26 13.89 6.37
C ARG A 84 -17.42 13.56 5.15
N ASN A 85 -17.48 14.42 4.14
CA ASN A 85 -16.76 14.21 2.88
C ASN A 85 -15.24 14.17 3.11
N MET A 86 -14.72 15.08 3.94
CA MET A 86 -13.31 15.09 4.29
C MET A 86 -12.90 13.81 5.04
N ARG A 87 -13.71 13.34 5.99
CA ARG A 87 -13.44 12.10 6.72
C ARG A 87 -13.45 10.87 5.81
N ILE A 88 -14.39 10.80 4.86
CA ILE A 88 -14.43 9.71 3.87
C ILE A 88 -13.15 9.73 3.02
N LEU A 89 -12.76 10.90 2.54
CA LEU A 89 -11.56 11.07 1.73
C LEU A 89 -10.31 10.61 2.48
N ILE A 90 -10.16 11.04 3.73
CA ILE A 90 -9.04 10.63 4.59
C ILE A 90 -9.02 9.11 4.77
N ASP A 91 -10.16 8.50 5.07
CA ASP A 91 -10.23 7.06 5.27
C ASP A 91 -9.97 6.28 3.97
N VAL A 92 -10.36 6.81 2.82
CA VAL A 92 -10.00 6.22 1.51
C VAL A 92 -8.49 6.30 1.30
N ILE A 93 -7.85 7.45 1.55
CA ILE A 93 -6.39 7.58 1.45
C ILE A 93 -5.71 6.56 2.36
N ILE A 94 -6.08 6.49 3.64
CA ILE A 94 -5.47 5.59 4.62
C ILE A 94 -5.64 4.12 4.21
N ASN A 95 -6.86 3.71 3.85
CA ASN A 95 -7.15 2.29 3.57
C ASN A 95 -6.62 1.82 2.21
N SER A 96 -6.36 2.73 1.28
CA SER A 96 -5.72 2.41 0.00
C SER A 96 -4.21 2.35 0.08
N THR A 97 -3.58 2.99 1.07
CA THR A 97 -2.11 3.07 1.21
C THR A 97 -1.48 1.69 1.40
N ARG A 98 -0.40 1.44 0.64
CA ARG A 98 0.41 0.22 0.64
C ARG A 98 1.87 0.44 1.00
N GLY A 99 2.26 1.67 1.29
CA GLY A 99 3.61 2.02 1.71
C GLY A 99 4.08 3.35 1.13
N PHE A 100 5.26 3.74 1.56
CA PHE A 100 5.92 4.98 1.17
C PHE A 100 7.21 4.65 0.45
N TYR A 101 7.53 5.42 -0.56
CA TYR A 101 8.65 5.18 -1.46
C TYR A 101 9.41 6.47 -1.71
N LEU A 102 10.68 6.36 -1.95
CA LEU A 102 11.54 7.44 -2.38
C LEU A 102 12.00 7.17 -3.81
N ARG A 103 11.73 8.09 -4.72
CA ARG A 103 12.27 8.07 -6.07
C ARG A 103 13.60 8.80 -6.07
N ASP A 104 14.60 8.16 -6.60
CA ASP A 104 15.90 8.76 -6.85
C ASP A 104 15.86 9.40 -8.25
N ASP A 105 15.97 10.72 -8.30
CA ASP A 105 15.88 11.49 -9.56
C ASP A 105 17.06 11.25 -10.49
N GLU A 106 18.22 10.79 -9.96
CA GLU A 106 19.40 10.52 -10.78
C GLU A 106 19.33 9.14 -11.45
N THR A 107 18.81 8.15 -10.74
CA THR A 107 18.76 6.75 -11.21
C THR A 107 17.40 6.29 -11.67
N ASP A 108 16.36 7.09 -11.45
CA ASP A 108 14.94 6.74 -11.64
C ASP A 108 14.49 5.50 -10.85
N GLN A 109 15.27 5.10 -9.84
CA GLN A 109 14.94 3.98 -8.97
C GLN A 109 13.94 4.41 -7.89
N VAL A 110 13.02 3.51 -7.60
CA VAL A 110 12.02 3.69 -6.55
C VAL A 110 12.29 2.70 -5.44
N ASN A 111 12.64 3.21 -4.26
CA ASN A 111 12.99 2.41 -3.09
C ASN A 111 11.92 2.58 -2.01
N GLU A 112 11.51 1.47 -1.39
CA GLU A 112 10.58 1.51 -0.27
C GLU A 112 11.24 2.18 0.95
N ILE A 113 10.56 3.15 1.54
CA ILE A 113 10.98 3.75 2.82
C ILE A 113 10.62 2.76 3.92
N ARG A 114 11.64 2.28 4.64
CA ARG A 114 11.49 1.35 5.75
C ARG A 114 11.92 2.00 7.05
N ASP A 115 11.22 1.71 8.11
CA ASP A 115 11.65 2.09 9.45
C ASP A 115 12.43 0.93 10.08
N ASP A 116 13.74 1.09 10.19
CA ASP A 116 14.65 0.07 10.75
C ASP A 116 14.36 -0.27 12.22
N ARG A 117 13.53 0.56 12.90
CA ARG A 117 13.09 0.31 14.28
C ARG A 117 12.04 -0.79 14.39
N HIS A 118 11.42 -1.18 13.28
CA HIS A 118 10.42 -2.22 13.22
C HIS A 118 10.98 -3.42 12.45
N GLU A 119 11.66 -4.32 13.14
CA GLU A 119 12.07 -5.62 12.58
C GLU A 119 10.83 -6.46 12.25
N GLY A 120 10.41 -6.42 11.01
CA GLY A 120 9.32 -7.21 10.47
C GLY A 120 8.75 -6.53 9.23
N ALA A 121 8.39 -7.32 8.22
CA ALA A 121 7.92 -6.86 6.91
C ALA A 121 6.54 -6.18 6.98
N HIS A 122 6.39 -5.17 7.81
CA HIS A 122 5.16 -4.39 7.89
C HIS A 122 5.21 -3.22 6.92
N VAL A 123 4.16 -3.11 6.13
CA VAL A 123 3.91 -1.94 5.29
C VAL A 123 3.89 -0.70 6.18
N MET A 124 4.70 0.32 5.84
CA MET A 124 4.72 1.58 6.57
C MET A 124 3.35 2.25 6.52
N THR A 125 2.77 2.48 7.69
CA THR A 125 1.49 3.20 7.84
C THR A 125 1.70 4.72 7.88
N TRP A 126 0.62 5.51 7.81
CA TRP A 126 0.69 6.97 7.98
C TRP A 126 1.25 7.37 9.34
N GLY A 127 0.91 6.63 10.41
CA GLY A 127 1.48 6.87 11.74
C GLY A 127 2.99 6.63 11.77
N MET A 128 3.45 5.54 11.19
CA MET A 128 4.88 5.22 11.10
C MET A 128 5.63 6.24 10.26
N PHE A 129 5.07 6.66 9.12
CA PHE A 129 5.69 7.69 8.27
C PHE A 129 5.75 9.05 8.97
N ALA A 130 4.68 9.46 9.66
CA ALA A 130 4.69 10.68 10.46
C ALA A 130 5.76 10.64 11.58
N ASN A 131 5.90 9.49 12.26
CA ASN A 131 6.95 9.28 13.26
C ASN A 131 8.34 9.32 12.65
N TYR A 132 8.51 8.76 11.46
CA TYR A 132 9.77 8.85 10.70
C TYR A 132 10.16 10.31 10.44
N LEU A 133 9.16 11.17 10.14
CA LEU A 133 9.34 12.62 9.97
C LEU A 133 9.47 13.40 11.29
N GLY A 134 9.40 12.73 12.44
CA GLY A 134 9.57 13.36 13.76
C GLY A 134 8.27 13.68 14.50
N TRP A 135 7.10 13.23 14.02
CA TRP A 135 5.86 13.33 14.78
C TRP A 135 5.91 12.43 16.01
N ASN A 136 5.57 13.02 17.16
CA ASN A 136 5.50 12.27 18.42
C ASN A 136 4.15 12.53 19.10
N PRO A 137 3.17 11.63 18.91
CA PRO A 137 1.80 11.84 19.38
C PRO A 137 1.59 11.57 20.88
N ASN A 138 2.64 11.43 21.69
CA ASN A 138 2.53 11.14 23.14
C ASN A 138 1.70 9.87 23.45
N GLY A 139 1.86 8.81 22.65
CA GLY A 139 1.24 7.49 22.88
C GLY A 139 0.03 7.16 22.01
N ASP A 140 -0.36 8.04 21.10
CA ASP A 140 -1.48 7.80 20.16
C ASP A 140 -0.96 7.44 18.75
N GLU A 141 -0.01 6.50 18.71
CA GLU A 141 0.69 6.08 17.47
C GLU A 141 -0.27 5.47 16.43
N ASP A 142 -1.43 4.99 16.85
CA ASP A 142 -2.40 4.33 15.97
C ASP A 142 -3.39 5.30 15.30
N ASN A 143 -3.30 6.61 15.58
CA ASN A 143 -4.22 7.57 14.97
C ASN A 143 -3.78 7.99 13.57
N SER A 144 -3.97 7.10 12.59
CA SER A 144 -3.59 7.35 11.20
C SER A 144 -4.23 8.61 10.60
N ARG A 145 -5.40 9.04 11.07
CA ARG A 145 -6.06 10.28 10.61
C ARG A 145 -5.27 11.50 11.08
N MET A 146 -4.90 11.56 12.37
CA MET A 146 -4.09 12.67 12.91
C MET A 146 -2.71 12.69 12.26
N ALA A 147 -2.10 11.54 12.08
CA ALA A 147 -0.81 11.39 11.41
C ALA A 147 -0.86 11.93 9.97
N LEU A 148 -1.88 11.57 9.21
CA LEU A 148 -2.10 12.07 7.86
C LEU A 148 -2.25 13.59 7.84
N TYR A 149 -3.08 14.17 8.71
CA TYR A 149 -3.20 15.62 8.84
C TYR A 149 -1.87 16.27 9.19
N TRP A 150 -1.13 15.70 10.10
CA TRP A 150 0.17 16.23 10.51
C TRP A 150 1.17 16.23 9.35
N VAL A 151 1.23 15.14 8.55
CA VAL A 151 2.10 15.05 7.36
C VAL A 151 1.77 16.17 6.37
N PHE A 152 0.50 16.52 6.20
CA PHE A 152 0.08 17.65 5.35
C PHE A 152 0.12 19.01 6.08
N GLY A 153 0.83 19.12 7.21
CA GLY A 153 0.97 20.37 7.96
C GLY A 153 -0.34 20.88 8.57
N GLY A 154 -1.33 20.02 8.83
CA GLY A 154 -2.66 20.40 9.28
C GLY A 154 -3.52 21.10 8.23
N ASN A 155 -3.14 21.02 6.96
CA ASN A 155 -3.78 21.75 5.87
C ASN A 155 -4.79 20.86 5.12
N GLU A 156 -6.08 21.09 5.37
CA GLU A 156 -7.18 20.35 4.73
C GLU A 156 -7.17 20.49 3.20
N PHE A 157 -6.76 21.65 2.68
CA PHE A 157 -6.66 21.86 1.25
C PHE A 157 -5.64 20.91 0.61
N MET A 158 -4.47 20.71 1.25
CA MET A 158 -3.45 19.77 0.78
C MET A 158 -3.95 18.32 0.81
N VAL A 159 -4.64 17.92 1.87
CA VAL A 159 -5.31 16.62 1.96
C VAL A 159 -6.33 16.45 0.84
N GLY A 160 -7.13 17.50 0.58
CA GLY A 160 -8.11 17.52 -0.51
C GLY A 160 -7.47 17.37 -1.88
N GLN A 161 -6.39 18.11 -2.17
CA GLN A 161 -5.65 18.00 -3.43
C GLN A 161 -5.10 16.59 -3.66
N TYR A 162 -4.52 16.00 -2.63
CA TYR A 162 -4.01 14.64 -2.70
C TYR A 162 -5.13 13.61 -2.95
N GLY A 163 -6.26 13.78 -2.27
CA GLY A 163 -7.43 12.92 -2.47
C GLY A 163 -8.03 13.02 -3.87
N ILE A 164 -8.03 14.22 -4.50
CA ILE A 164 -8.44 14.40 -5.89
C ILE A 164 -7.51 13.63 -6.83
N LEU A 165 -6.19 13.71 -6.60
CA LEU A 165 -5.21 13.00 -7.40
C LEU A 165 -5.47 11.48 -7.34
N LEU A 166 -5.66 10.96 -6.14
CA LEU A 166 -5.98 9.55 -5.91
C LEU A 166 -7.31 9.14 -6.58
N ASN A 167 -8.36 9.97 -6.44
CA ASN A 167 -9.66 9.68 -7.04
C ASN A 167 -9.61 9.68 -8.57
N ARG A 168 -8.90 10.60 -9.19
CA ARG A 168 -8.70 10.62 -10.65
C ARG A 168 -8.08 9.32 -11.14
N TRP A 169 -7.08 8.83 -10.43
CA TRP A 169 -6.48 7.55 -10.77
C TRP A 169 -7.48 6.39 -10.61
N MET A 170 -8.18 6.30 -9.48
CA MET A 170 -9.19 5.25 -9.23
C MET A 170 -10.29 5.27 -10.30
N SER A 171 -10.78 6.44 -10.69
CA SER A 171 -11.82 6.59 -11.71
C SER A 171 -11.35 6.17 -13.11
N ASN A 172 -10.11 6.47 -13.46
CA ASN A 172 -9.53 6.10 -14.75
C ASN A 172 -9.27 4.60 -14.87
N THR A 173 -9.10 3.88 -13.75
CA THR A 173 -8.88 2.43 -13.74
C THR A 173 -10.17 1.60 -13.73
N GLY A 174 -11.35 2.25 -13.91
CA GLY A 174 -12.64 1.58 -14.05
C GLY A 174 -13.53 1.60 -12.80
N LEU A 175 -13.07 2.17 -11.70
CA LEU A 175 -13.92 2.55 -10.59
C LEU A 175 -14.50 3.94 -10.87
N LYS A 176 -15.69 3.99 -11.45
CA LYS A 176 -16.51 5.20 -11.38
C LYS A 176 -16.94 5.38 -9.93
N VAL A 177 -16.11 6.00 -9.12
CA VAL A 177 -16.56 6.66 -7.90
C VAL A 177 -17.37 7.85 -8.41
N ASP A 178 -18.67 7.94 -8.04
CA ASP A 178 -19.54 9.00 -8.51
C ASP A 178 -18.86 10.35 -8.27
N GLU A 179 -18.60 11.10 -9.35
CA GLU A 179 -18.03 12.45 -9.28
C GLU A 179 -18.90 13.38 -8.42
N GLU A 180 -20.21 13.13 -8.34
CA GLU A 180 -21.11 13.80 -7.40
C GLU A 180 -20.69 13.64 -5.94
N PHE A 181 -20.12 12.49 -5.56
CA PHE A 181 -19.76 12.21 -4.18
C PHE A 181 -18.50 12.96 -3.71
N LEU A 182 -17.57 13.24 -4.63
CA LEU A 182 -16.32 13.94 -4.31
C LEU A 182 -16.30 15.38 -4.86
N GLY A 183 -16.99 15.67 -5.94
CA GLY A 183 -17.07 17.03 -6.52
C GLY A 183 -17.78 18.03 -5.62
N GLU A 184 -18.78 17.57 -4.85
CA GLU A 184 -19.48 18.41 -3.88
C GLU A 184 -18.71 18.64 -2.56
N ALA A 185 -17.64 17.89 -2.31
CA ALA A 185 -16.79 18.07 -1.14
C ALA A 185 -15.86 19.28 -1.24
N LEU A 186 -15.66 19.79 -2.46
CA LEU A 186 -14.67 20.83 -2.80
C LEU A 186 -15.31 22.11 -3.39
N ALA A 187 -16.63 22.16 -3.50
CA ALA A 187 -17.40 23.34 -3.86
C ALA A 187 -17.97 24.04 -2.62
#